data_08260b7e93660daf090a66ecb631393e
#
_entry.id   08260b7e93660daf090a66ecb631393e
#
_cell.length_a   1.000
_cell.length_b   1.000
_cell.length_c   1.000
_cell.angle_alpha   90.00
_cell.angle_beta   90.00
_cell.angle_gamma   90.00
#
_symmetry.space_group_name_H-M   'P 1'
#
loop_
_entity.id
_entity.type
_entity.pdbx_description
1 polymer ?
#
loop_
_entity_poly.entity_id
_entity_poly.type
_entity_poly.pdbx_seq_one_letter_code
_entity_poly.pdbx_strand_id
1 'polypeptide(L)'
;KLKQEINAIIASQVKCKEVVVKVESGGGSAYAYGLCAAELKRLVDNKIKLTVCIDKIAASGGYLMSCVATKIVAAPWAIVGSIGVIAQLPNFHRLLKKLDIDIEMHTAGKFKRTLTTLGENTKQGREKFISELEDLHVVFKDFVKENRSKIQVAKVSTGEVWQGEKAKKLGLIDEIGTSDDYLLKLASKFKLLEIQYFEKKPFTARIGSAAEIIVEK
;
A
#
# COMPACT_ATOMS: atom_id res chain seq x y z
N LYS A 1 12.97 3.16 -3.49
CA LYS A 1 13.62 2.30 -2.47
C LYS A 1 13.23 0.85 -2.71
N LEU A 2 12.00 0.42 -2.47
CA LEU A 2 11.53 -0.97 -2.63
C LEU A 2 11.96 -1.62 -3.95
N LYS A 3 11.80 -0.91 -5.09
CA LYS A 3 12.22 -1.38 -6.41
C LYS A 3 13.72 -1.71 -6.49
N GLN A 4 14.59 -0.87 -5.90
CA GLN A 4 16.04 -1.10 -5.90
C GLN A 4 16.41 -2.31 -5.05
N GLU A 5 15.77 -2.49 -3.90
CA GLU A 5 15.96 -3.64 -3.02
C GLU A 5 15.54 -4.94 -3.72
N ILE A 6 14.36 -4.96 -4.36
CA ILE A 6 13.89 -6.12 -5.14
C ILE A 6 14.81 -6.42 -6.32
N ASN A 7 15.26 -5.40 -7.05
CA ASN A 7 16.22 -5.58 -8.15
C ASN A 7 17.53 -6.20 -7.65
N ALA A 8 18.04 -5.73 -6.50
CA ALA A 8 19.25 -6.28 -5.90
C ALA A 8 19.08 -7.76 -5.51
N ILE A 9 17.92 -8.13 -4.95
CA ILE A 9 17.59 -9.51 -4.59
C ILE A 9 17.56 -10.40 -5.83
N ILE A 10 16.82 -9.99 -6.87
CA ILE A 10 16.64 -10.78 -8.11
C ILE A 10 17.95 -10.92 -8.88
N ALA A 11 18.77 -9.84 -8.93
CA ALA A 11 20.05 -9.85 -9.62
C ALA A 11 21.18 -10.49 -8.80
N SER A 12 20.95 -10.81 -7.52
CA SER A 12 21.97 -11.39 -6.66
C SER A 12 22.36 -12.80 -7.11
N GLN A 13 23.67 -13.10 -7.06
CA GLN A 13 24.19 -14.47 -7.21
C GLN A 13 23.94 -15.33 -5.98
N VAL A 14 23.56 -14.73 -4.85
CA VAL A 14 23.20 -15.45 -3.64
C VAL A 14 21.82 -16.08 -3.82
N LYS A 15 21.74 -17.40 -3.66
CA LYS A 15 20.46 -18.12 -3.75
C LYS A 15 19.53 -17.75 -2.60
N CYS A 16 18.70 -16.72 -2.81
CA CYS A 16 17.67 -16.33 -1.86
C CYS A 16 16.50 -17.34 -1.93
N LYS A 17 16.16 -17.97 -0.79
CA LYS A 17 15.04 -18.93 -0.72
C LYS A 17 13.73 -18.24 -0.36
N GLU A 18 13.80 -17.22 0.48
CA GLU A 18 12.64 -16.54 1.03
C GLU A 18 13.01 -15.07 1.33
N VAL A 19 12.10 -14.17 0.97
CA VAL A 19 12.14 -12.77 1.37
C VAL A 19 11.03 -12.54 2.39
N VAL A 20 11.37 -11.95 3.52
CA VAL A 20 10.41 -11.52 4.55
C VAL A 20 10.29 -10.01 4.50
N VAL A 21 9.07 -9.52 4.33
CA VAL A 21 8.75 -8.08 4.31
C VAL A 21 7.86 -7.76 5.51
N LYS A 22 8.31 -6.85 6.37
CA LYS A 22 7.45 -6.28 7.42
C LYS A 22 6.63 -5.15 6.81
N VAL A 23 5.31 -5.24 6.92
CA VAL A 23 4.37 -4.22 6.43
C VAL A 23 3.68 -3.57 7.63
N GLU A 24 3.80 -2.24 7.71
CA GLU A 24 3.05 -1.41 8.65
C GLU A 24 2.48 -0.23 7.85
N SER A 25 1.24 -0.38 7.37
CA SER A 25 0.61 0.62 6.51
C SER A 25 -0.91 0.58 6.55
N GLY A 26 -1.52 1.75 6.78
CA GLY A 26 -2.97 1.94 6.65
C GLY A 26 -3.47 2.11 5.21
N GLY A 27 -2.55 2.14 4.22
CA GLY A 27 -2.87 2.37 2.82
C GLY A 27 -2.60 3.81 2.36
N GLY A 28 -3.17 4.18 1.23
CA GLY A 28 -2.97 5.47 0.59
C GLY A 28 -3.32 5.43 -0.90
N SER A 29 -2.55 6.14 -1.74
CA SER A 29 -2.79 6.18 -3.18
C SER A 29 -2.80 4.78 -3.81
N ALA A 30 -3.92 4.41 -4.44
CA ALA A 30 -4.08 3.11 -5.09
C ALA A 30 -2.97 2.81 -6.12
N TYR A 31 -2.56 3.82 -6.89
CA TYR A 31 -1.51 3.66 -7.90
C TYR A 31 -0.13 3.39 -7.28
N ALA A 32 0.20 4.07 -6.18
CA ALA A 32 1.48 3.87 -5.49
C ALA A 32 1.56 2.47 -4.87
N TYR A 33 0.50 2.04 -4.20
CA TYR A 33 0.44 0.71 -3.59
C TYR A 33 0.29 -0.40 -4.64
N GLY A 34 -0.43 -0.14 -5.74
CA GLY A 34 -0.48 -1.04 -6.89
C GLY A 34 0.92 -1.29 -7.49
N LEU A 35 1.73 -0.23 -7.62
CA LEU A 35 3.13 -0.36 -8.04
C LEU A 35 3.94 -1.18 -7.03
N CYS A 36 3.79 -0.93 -5.73
CA CYS A 36 4.47 -1.72 -4.69
C CYS A 36 4.07 -3.21 -4.76
N ALA A 37 2.78 -3.50 -4.97
CA ALA A 37 2.29 -4.86 -5.15
C ALA A 37 2.92 -5.53 -6.38
N ALA A 38 2.97 -4.82 -7.51
CA ALA A 38 3.59 -5.31 -8.74
C ALA A 38 5.09 -5.60 -8.55
N GLU A 39 5.82 -4.71 -7.86
CA GLU A 39 7.23 -4.94 -7.56
C GLU A 39 7.43 -6.16 -6.64
N LEU A 40 6.64 -6.31 -5.58
CA LEU A 40 6.72 -7.47 -4.69
C LEU A 40 6.37 -8.78 -5.41
N LYS A 41 5.39 -8.76 -6.30
CA LYS A 41 5.00 -9.92 -7.11
C LYS A 41 6.16 -10.47 -7.96
N ARG A 42 7.09 -9.61 -8.41
CA ARG A 42 8.29 -10.03 -9.15
C ARG A 42 9.14 -11.05 -8.39
N LEU A 43 9.17 -10.98 -7.05
CA LEU A 43 9.86 -12.00 -6.25
C LEU A 43 9.19 -13.38 -6.42
N VAL A 44 7.87 -13.42 -6.35
CA VAL A 44 7.08 -14.66 -6.52
C VAL A 44 7.24 -15.21 -7.93
N ASP A 45 7.19 -14.34 -8.94
CA ASP A 45 7.37 -14.71 -10.34
C ASP A 45 8.77 -15.29 -10.62
N ASN A 46 9.79 -14.80 -9.87
CA ASN A 46 11.15 -15.36 -9.90
C ASN A 46 11.35 -16.56 -8.97
N LYS A 47 10.25 -17.20 -8.49
CA LYS A 47 10.29 -18.39 -7.64
C LYS A 47 10.96 -18.17 -6.27
N ILE A 48 11.01 -16.94 -5.81
CA ILE A 48 11.45 -16.57 -4.47
C ILE A 48 10.21 -16.51 -3.58
N LYS A 49 10.19 -17.29 -2.50
CA LYS A 49 9.08 -17.27 -1.55
C LYS A 49 9.01 -15.88 -0.92
N LEU A 50 7.84 -15.26 -0.96
CA LEU A 50 7.56 -13.98 -0.30
C LEU A 50 6.68 -14.21 0.91
N THR A 51 7.16 -13.87 2.09
CA THR A 51 6.36 -13.82 3.32
C THR A 51 6.20 -12.37 3.75
N VAL A 52 4.96 -11.94 3.95
CA VAL A 52 4.64 -10.64 4.56
C VAL A 52 4.29 -10.85 6.02
N CYS A 53 4.96 -10.11 6.90
CA CYS A 53 4.67 -10.06 8.33
C CYS A 53 4.00 -8.73 8.69
N ILE A 54 2.89 -8.79 9.42
CA ILE A 54 2.05 -7.65 9.81
C ILE A 54 1.95 -7.64 11.33
N ASP A 55 2.72 -6.77 11.99
CA ASP A 55 2.68 -6.70 13.45
C ASP A 55 1.57 -5.78 13.96
N LYS A 56 1.22 -4.71 13.21
CA LYS A 56 0.20 -3.75 13.63
C LYS A 56 -0.93 -3.58 12.61
N ILE A 57 -0.58 -3.19 11.36
CA ILE A 57 -1.59 -2.86 10.37
C ILE A 57 -1.10 -3.09 8.93
N ALA A 58 -1.96 -3.71 8.13
CA ALA A 58 -1.88 -3.69 6.67
C ALA A 58 -3.30 -3.57 6.11
N ALA A 59 -3.76 -2.34 5.92
CA ALA A 59 -5.12 -2.03 5.49
C ALA A 59 -5.13 -1.30 4.14
N SER A 60 -6.22 -1.45 3.37
CA SER A 60 -6.40 -0.80 2.07
C SER A 60 -5.20 -1.07 1.15
N GLY A 61 -4.49 -0.04 0.67
CA GLY A 61 -3.24 -0.19 -0.09
C GLY A 61 -2.19 -1.06 0.60
N GLY A 62 -2.09 -1.02 1.94
CA GLY A 62 -1.21 -1.90 2.71
C GLY A 62 -1.56 -3.37 2.53
N TYR A 63 -2.86 -3.70 2.48
CA TYR A 63 -3.29 -5.07 2.17
C TYR A 63 -3.13 -5.40 0.68
N LEU A 64 -3.37 -4.44 -0.21
CA LEU A 64 -3.15 -4.60 -1.65
C LEU A 64 -1.72 -5.08 -1.96
N MET A 65 -0.71 -4.45 -1.34
CA MET A 65 0.68 -4.89 -1.52
C MET A 65 1.02 -6.18 -0.76
N SER A 66 0.30 -6.50 0.31
CA SER A 66 0.53 -7.71 1.10
C SER A 66 -0.07 -8.96 0.46
N CYS A 67 -1.20 -8.83 -0.24
CA CYS A 67 -1.95 -9.98 -0.76
C CYS A 67 -1.22 -10.78 -1.85
N VAL A 68 -0.16 -10.22 -2.48
CA VAL A 68 0.69 -10.92 -3.45
C VAL A 68 1.65 -11.93 -2.80
N ALA A 69 1.77 -11.91 -1.47
CA ALA A 69 2.68 -12.78 -0.75
C ALA A 69 2.26 -14.25 -0.83
N THR A 70 3.25 -15.13 -0.91
CA THR A 70 3.06 -16.57 -0.79
C THR A 70 2.50 -16.95 0.58
N LYS A 71 2.86 -16.18 1.61
CA LYS A 71 2.42 -16.34 2.99
C LYS A 71 2.26 -14.98 3.67
N ILE A 72 1.18 -14.84 4.43
CA ILE A 72 0.93 -13.67 5.27
C ILE A 72 0.84 -14.13 6.73
N VAL A 73 1.72 -13.60 7.57
CA VAL A 73 1.73 -13.79 9.01
C VAL A 73 1.30 -12.49 9.67
N ALA A 74 0.35 -12.55 10.59
CA ALA A 74 -0.09 -11.34 11.29
C ALA A 74 -0.16 -11.57 12.80
N ALA A 75 0.22 -10.57 13.57
CA ALA A 75 0.08 -10.63 15.03
C ALA A 75 -1.40 -10.72 15.44
N PRO A 76 -1.70 -11.27 16.64
CA PRO A 76 -3.09 -11.50 17.07
C PRO A 76 -4.00 -10.27 17.02
N TRP A 77 -3.43 -9.08 17.27
CA TRP A 77 -4.14 -7.79 17.25
C TRP A 77 -3.90 -6.96 15.99
N ALA A 78 -3.11 -7.47 15.05
CA ALA A 78 -2.88 -6.77 13.80
C ALA A 78 -4.18 -6.56 13.01
N ILE A 79 -4.31 -5.38 12.42
CA ILE A 79 -5.46 -4.98 11.62
C ILE A 79 -5.15 -5.20 10.14
N VAL A 80 -6.03 -5.94 9.44
CA VAL A 80 -5.90 -6.19 8.00
C VAL A 80 -7.24 -6.01 7.29
N GLY A 81 -7.20 -5.84 5.98
CA GLY A 81 -8.40 -5.68 5.15
C GLY A 81 -8.60 -4.26 4.67
N SER A 82 -9.72 -3.62 4.99
CA SER A 82 -10.11 -2.33 4.39
C SER A 82 -10.04 -2.37 2.85
N ILE A 83 -10.55 -3.47 2.27
CA ILE A 83 -10.60 -3.64 0.82
C ILE A 83 -11.77 -2.80 0.31
N GLY A 84 -11.46 -1.56 0.01
CA GLY A 84 -12.39 -0.54 -0.43
C GLY A 84 -11.66 0.69 -0.94
N VAL A 85 -12.41 1.59 -1.55
CA VAL A 85 -11.89 2.85 -2.11
C VAL A 85 -12.65 4.01 -1.51
N ILE A 86 -11.92 5.04 -1.11
CA ILE A 86 -12.48 6.28 -0.60
C ILE A 86 -11.88 7.46 -1.35
N ALA A 87 -12.68 8.47 -1.64
CA ALA A 87 -12.24 9.78 -2.05
C ALA A 87 -12.96 10.84 -1.22
N GLN A 88 -12.20 11.76 -0.67
CA GLN A 88 -12.72 12.88 0.11
C GLN A 88 -12.24 14.18 -0.54
N LEU A 89 -13.18 15.00 -0.99
CA LEU A 89 -12.91 16.26 -1.66
C LEU A 89 -13.73 17.38 -1.03
N PRO A 90 -13.12 18.32 -0.29
CA PRO A 90 -13.82 19.52 0.16
C PRO A 90 -14.21 20.38 -1.04
N ASN A 91 -15.37 21.03 -0.97
CA ASN A 91 -15.79 21.98 -2.01
C ASN A 91 -16.11 23.34 -1.39
N PHE A 92 -15.35 24.35 -1.79
CA PHE A 92 -15.44 25.73 -1.31
C PHE A 92 -16.21 26.65 -2.25
N HIS A 93 -16.78 26.16 -3.34
CA HIS A 93 -17.48 26.97 -4.35
C HIS A 93 -18.48 27.96 -3.73
N ARG A 94 -19.36 27.48 -2.82
CA ARG A 94 -20.35 28.35 -2.19
C ARG A 94 -19.77 29.43 -1.28
N LEU A 95 -18.61 29.17 -0.68
CA LEU A 95 -17.89 30.15 0.14
C LEU A 95 -17.30 31.24 -0.77
N LEU A 96 -16.65 30.85 -1.85
CA LEU A 96 -16.07 31.78 -2.82
C LEU A 96 -17.15 32.69 -3.45
N LYS A 97 -18.30 32.14 -3.80
CA LYS A 97 -19.44 32.94 -4.28
C LYS A 97 -19.96 33.96 -3.25
N LYS A 98 -19.94 33.64 -1.96
CA LYS A 98 -20.29 34.61 -0.90
C LYS A 98 -19.27 35.74 -0.75
N LEU A 99 -18.03 35.50 -1.16
CA LEU A 99 -16.93 36.48 -1.14
C LEU A 99 -16.77 37.20 -2.48
N ASP A 100 -17.71 37.06 -3.42
CA ASP A 100 -17.68 37.62 -4.76
C ASP A 100 -16.41 37.23 -5.55
N ILE A 101 -15.96 35.99 -5.36
CA ILE A 101 -14.78 35.41 -6.06
C ILE A 101 -15.26 34.39 -7.09
N ASP A 102 -14.99 34.63 -8.34
CA ASP A 102 -15.23 33.70 -9.43
C ASP A 102 -13.99 32.89 -9.76
N ILE A 103 -14.22 31.60 -10.07
CA ILE A 103 -13.18 30.68 -10.52
C ILE A 103 -13.46 30.29 -11.98
N GLU A 104 -12.54 30.63 -12.86
CA GLU A 104 -12.57 30.19 -14.24
C GLU A 104 -11.77 28.91 -14.41
N MET A 105 -12.40 27.87 -14.92
CA MET A 105 -11.76 26.58 -15.18
C MET A 105 -11.96 26.18 -16.64
N HIS A 106 -10.88 26.18 -17.40
CA HIS A 106 -10.90 25.77 -18.81
C HIS A 106 -10.37 24.36 -18.95
N THR A 107 -11.16 23.46 -19.54
CA THR A 107 -10.77 22.04 -19.75
C THR A 107 -11.06 21.63 -21.18
N ALA A 108 -10.20 20.78 -21.74
CA ALA A 108 -10.44 20.06 -22.97
C ALA A 108 -10.70 18.57 -22.63
N GLY A 109 -11.78 18.03 -23.17
CA GLY A 109 -12.27 16.68 -22.85
C GLY A 109 -13.37 16.68 -21.78
N LYS A 110 -14.50 16.05 -22.11
CA LYS A 110 -15.76 16.06 -21.32
C LYS A 110 -15.57 15.72 -19.83
N PHE A 111 -14.70 14.78 -19.53
CA PHE A 111 -14.47 14.26 -18.17
C PHE A 111 -13.05 14.53 -17.67
N LYS A 112 -12.37 15.56 -18.24
CA LYS A 112 -11.02 15.93 -17.79
C LYS A 112 -10.98 16.31 -16.31
N ARG A 113 -12.08 16.88 -15.80
CA ARG A 113 -12.30 17.21 -14.40
C ARG A 113 -13.76 16.86 -14.06
N THR A 114 -13.96 15.84 -13.25
CA THR A 114 -15.28 15.39 -12.80
C THR A 114 -15.75 16.14 -11.58
N LEU A 115 -14.87 16.26 -10.57
CA LEU A 115 -15.09 17.08 -9.37
C LEU A 115 -13.93 18.05 -9.15
N THR A 116 -14.23 19.16 -8.48
CA THR A 116 -13.28 20.24 -8.17
C THR A 116 -13.52 20.77 -6.75
N THR A 117 -12.47 21.28 -6.14
CA THR A 117 -12.53 21.90 -4.81
C THR A 117 -13.09 23.33 -4.84
N LEU A 118 -12.91 24.07 -5.93
CA LEU A 118 -13.21 25.51 -6.00
C LEU A 118 -14.40 25.83 -6.92
N GLY A 119 -14.58 25.09 -7.98
CA GLY A 119 -15.68 25.31 -8.93
C GLY A 119 -16.95 24.55 -8.55
N GLU A 120 -18.00 24.74 -9.35
CA GLU A 120 -19.25 24.03 -9.18
C GLU A 120 -19.10 22.54 -9.55
N ASN A 121 -19.64 21.68 -8.72
CA ASN A 121 -19.68 20.24 -8.99
C ASN A 121 -21.05 19.84 -9.54
N THR A 122 -21.10 19.48 -10.80
CA THR A 122 -22.33 19.08 -11.49
C THR A 122 -22.81 17.69 -11.10
N LYS A 123 -24.11 17.40 -11.29
CA LYS A 123 -24.67 16.06 -11.09
C LYS A 123 -23.96 15.01 -11.97
N GLN A 124 -23.77 15.30 -13.26
CA GLN A 124 -23.06 14.42 -14.18
C GLN A 124 -21.62 14.16 -13.77
N GLY A 125 -20.90 15.19 -13.29
CA GLY A 125 -19.54 15.04 -12.76
C GLY A 125 -19.49 14.10 -11.55
N ARG A 126 -20.47 14.21 -10.62
CA ARG A 126 -20.57 13.31 -9.46
C ARG A 126 -20.83 11.86 -9.87
N GLU A 127 -21.78 11.64 -10.75
CA GLU A 127 -22.13 10.30 -11.26
C GLU A 127 -20.91 9.64 -11.91
N LYS A 128 -20.19 10.37 -12.75
CA LYS A 128 -18.98 9.87 -13.39
C LYS A 128 -17.88 9.57 -12.36
N PHE A 129 -17.68 10.44 -11.38
CA PHE A 129 -16.68 10.25 -10.32
C PHE A 129 -16.98 9.01 -9.46
N ILE A 130 -18.26 8.80 -9.11
CA ILE A 130 -18.68 7.61 -8.36
C ILE A 130 -18.43 6.35 -9.19
N SER A 131 -18.78 6.35 -10.47
CA SER A 131 -18.48 5.23 -11.37
C SER A 131 -16.99 4.92 -11.44
N GLU A 132 -16.11 5.92 -11.48
CA GLU A 132 -14.65 5.71 -11.46
C GLU A 132 -14.14 5.11 -10.14
N LEU A 133 -14.76 5.47 -9.00
CA LEU A 133 -14.45 4.84 -7.71
C LEU A 133 -14.91 3.36 -7.68
N GLU A 134 -16.09 3.07 -8.22
CA GLU A 134 -16.61 1.70 -8.31
C GLU A 134 -15.73 0.84 -9.23
N ASP A 135 -15.32 1.36 -10.38
CA ASP A 135 -14.38 0.69 -11.28
C ASP A 135 -13.06 0.36 -10.59
N LEU A 136 -12.50 1.32 -9.85
CA LEU A 136 -11.27 1.08 -9.09
C LEU A 136 -11.46 0.05 -7.97
N HIS A 137 -12.63 0.03 -7.33
CA HIS A 137 -12.96 -1.00 -6.33
C HIS A 137 -13.09 -2.39 -6.96
N VAL A 138 -13.63 -2.50 -8.17
CA VAL A 138 -13.65 -3.76 -8.92
C VAL A 138 -12.24 -4.26 -9.19
N VAL A 139 -11.36 -3.39 -9.70
CA VAL A 139 -9.95 -3.73 -9.95
C VAL A 139 -9.26 -4.22 -8.66
N PHE A 140 -9.51 -3.57 -7.53
CA PHE A 140 -8.95 -4.02 -6.26
C PHE A 140 -9.46 -5.40 -5.83
N LYS A 141 -10.78 -5.65 -5.96
CA LYS A 141 -11.38 -6.96 -5.66
C LYS A 141 -10.81 -8.07 -6.52
N ASP A 142 -10.69 -7.84 -7.81
CA ASP A 142 -10.16 -8.82 -8.75
C ASP A 142 -8.69 -9.12 -8.46
N PHE A 143 -7.89 -8.11 -8.18
CA PHE A 143 -6.50 -8.27 -7.80
C PHE A 143 -6.33 -9.11 -6.52
N VAL A 144 -7.15 -8.86 -5.48
CA VAL A 144 -7.14 -9.68 -4.26
C VAL A 144 -7.57 -11.12 -4.55
N LYS A 145 -8.60 -11.33 -5.37
CA LYS A 145 -9.08 -12.65 -5.76
C LYS A 145 -8.01 -13.46 -6.50
N GLU A 146 -7.30 -12.85 -7.42
CA GLU A 146 -6.22 -13.48 -8.18
C GLU A 146 -5.07 -13.96 -7.29
N ASN A 147 -4.71 -13.15 -6.29
CA ASN A 147 -3.56 -13.44 -5.42
C ASN A 147 -3.92 -14.25 -4.18
N ARG A 148 -5.20 -14.27 -3.76
CA ARG A 148 -5.73 -14.96 -2.58
C ARG A 148 -6.93 -15.82 -2.95
N SER A 149 -6.70 -16.91 -3.67
CA SER A 149 -7.74 -17.79 -4.25
C SER A 149 -8.74 -18.38 -3.25
N LYS A 150 -8.36 -18.51 -1.96
CA LYS A 150 -9.22 -19.06 -0.89
C LYS A 150 -10.18 -18.04 -0.28
N ILE A 151 -10.04 -16.78 -0.62
CA ILE A 151 -10.84 -15.68 -0.06
C ILE A 151 -12.23 -15.64 -0.70
N GLN A 152 -13.27 -15.46 0.11
CA GLN A 152 -14.59 -15.07 -0.38
C GLN A 152 -14.65 -13.54 -0.54
N VAL A 153 -14.18 -13.05 -1.70
CA VAL A 153 -13.95 -11.60 -1.94
C VAL A 153 -15.15 -10.75 -1.57
N ALA A 154 -16.36 -11.18 -1.91
CA ALA A 154 -17.58 -10.45 -1.59
C ALA A 154 -17.79 -10.20 -0.09
N LYS A 155 -17.29 -11.08 0.77
CA LYS A 155 -17.40 -10.93 2.23
C LYS A 155 -16.34 -10.01 2.84
N VAL A 156 -15.24 -9.80 2.16
CA VAL A 156 -14.09 -9.07 2.71
C VAL A 156 -13.82 -7.74 2.00
N SER A 157 -14.56 -7.45 0.92
CA SER A 157 -14.41 -6.21 0.15
C SER A 157 -15.49 -5.17 0.45
N THR A 158 -15.85 -5.05 1.71
CA THR A 158 -16.85 -4.11 2.23
C THR A 158 -16.23 -2.82 2.78
N GLY A 159 -14.89 -2.71 2.74
CA GLY A 159 -14.16 -1.62 3.38
C GLY A 159 -13.91 -1.84 4.88
N GLU A 160 -14.39 -2.96 5.45
CA GLU A 160 -14.16 -3.30 6.85
C GLU A 160 -12.73 -3.79 7.11
N VAL A 161 -12.35 -3.78 8.38
CA VAL A 161 -11.07 -4.31 8.87
C VAL A 161 -11.32 -5.47 9.83
N TRP A 162 -10.36 -6.40 9.87
CA TRP A 162 -10.41 -7.57 10.74
C TRP A 162 -9.08 -7.77 11.44
N GLN A 163 -9.16 -8.31 12.65
CA GLN A 163 -7.99 -8.63 13.47
C GLN A 163 -7.73 -10.14 13.45
N GLY A 164 -6.49 -10.50 13.64
CA GLY A 164 -5.93 -11.81 13.95
C GLY A 164 -6.79 -13.00 13.53
N GLU A 165 -7.43 -13.66 14.50
CA GLU A 165 -8.20 -14.87 14.28
C GLU A 165 -9.36 -14.73 13.28
N LYS A 166 -10.06 -13.58 13.30
CA LYS A 166 -11.15 -13.32 12.34
C LYS A 166 -10.59 -13.18 10.93
N ALA A 167 -9.48 -12.46 10.79
CA ALA A 167 -8.79 -12.29 9.51
C ALA A 167 -8.31 -13.63 8.94
N LYS A 168 -7.80 -14.53 9.80
CA LYS A 168 -7.39 -15.88 9.42
C LYS A 168 -8.56 -16.72 8.94
N LYS A 169 -9.67 -16.72 9.68
CA LYS A 169 -10.91 -17.43 9.29
C LYS A 169 -11.47 -16.97 7.94
N LEU A 170 -11.30 -15.68 7.62
CA LEU A 170 -11.72 -15.10 6.35
C LEU A 170 -10.70 -15.35 5.21
N GLY A 171 -9.53 -15.93 5.50
CA GLY A 171 -8.49 -16.21 4.53
C GLY A 171 -7.61 -15.00 4.16
N LEU A 172 -7.75 -13.88 4.87
CA LEU A 172 -6.95 -12.68 4.66
C LEU A 172 -5.48 -12.88 5.05
N ILE A 173 -5.23 -13.72 6.05
CA ILE A 173 -3.89 -14.12 6.51
C ILE A 173 -3.81 -15.64 6.62
N ASP A 174 -2.58 -16.17 6.63
CA ASP A 174 -2.31 -17.61 6.67
C ASP A 174 -1.95 -18.09 8.08
N GLU A 175 -1.22 -17.29 8.85
CA GLU A 175 -0.72 -17.67 10.17
C GLU A 175 -0.83 -16.51 11.16
N ILE A 176 -1.07 -16.84 12.43
CA ILE A 176 -1.00 -15.87 13.52
C ILE A 176 0.37 -15.97 14.18
N GLY A 177 1.05 -14.84 14.30
CA GLY A 177 2.38 -14.72 14.89
C GLY A 177 2.97 -13.34 14.66
N THR A 178 4.03 -13.03 15.39
CA THR A 178 4.79 -11.79 15.19
C THR A 178 5.88 -11.98 14.14
N SER A 179 6.34 -10.87 13.57
CA SER A 179 7.48 -10.90 12.65
C SER A 179 8.74 -11.43 13.31
N ASP A 180 8.95 -11.11 14.59
CA ASP A 180 10.15 -11.52 15.33
C ASP A 180 10.14 -13.05 15.59
N ASP A 181 9.00 -13.62 16.00
CA ASP A 181 8.87 -15.07 16.13
C ASP A 181 9.10 -15.80 14.80
N TYR A 182 8.60 -15.22 13.71
CA TYR A 182 8.80 -15.79 12.39
C TYR A 182 10.28 -15.74 11.96
N LEU A 183 10.95 -14.61 12.17
CA LEU A 183 12.37 -14.47 11.87
C LEU A 183 13.27 -15.35 12.74
N LEU A 184 12.97 -15.50 14.04
CA LEU A 184 13.70 -16.42 14.94
C LEU A 184 13.59 -17.88 14.46
N LYS A 185 12.39 -18.31 14.02
CA LYS A 185 12.21 -19.65 13.41
C LYS A 185 13.01 -19.82 12.12
N LEU A 186 13.17 -18.78 11.32
CA LEU A 186 14.01 -18.83 10.11
C LEU A 186 15.50 -18.81 10.45
N ALA A 187 15.92 -18.03 11.45
CA ALA A 187 17.31 -17.91 11.88
C ALA A 187 17.90 -19.26 12.37
N SER A 188 17.06 -20.15 12.92
CA SER A 188 17.48 -21.50 13.29
C SER A 188 17.85 -22.41 12.10
N LYS A 189 17.45 -22.03 10.88
CA LYS A 189 17.61 -22.86 9.67
C LYS A 189 18.40 -22.19 8.55
N PHE A 190 18.46 -20.88 8.55
CA PHE A 190 19.03 -20.06 7.48
C PHE A 190 19.83 -18.89 8.05
N LYS A 191 20.84 -18.47 7.29
CA LYS A 191 21.48 -17.17 7.53
C LYS A 191 20.53 -16.05 7.05
N LEU A 192 20.16 -15.15 7.94
CA LEU A 192 19.35 -13.99 7.63
C LEU A 192 20.26 -12.83 7.18
N LEU A 193 19.80 -12.12 6.17
CA LEU A 193 20.44 -10.90 5.66
C LEU A 193 19.38 -9.80 5.63
N GLU A 194 19.69 -8.65 6.18
CA GLU A 194 18.87 -7.45 6.01
C GLU A 194 19.31 -6.70 4.75
N ILE A 195 18.34 -6.31 3.93
CA ILE A 195 18.58 -5.52 2.72
C ILE A 195 17.92 -4.17 2.90
N GLN A 196 18.71 -3.12 2.79
CA GLN A 196 18.25 -1.75 2.91
C GLN A 196 18.89 -0.86 1.84
N TYR A 197 18.07 -0.12 1.12
CA TYR A 197 18.54 0.88 0.16
C TYR A 197 18.91 2.18 0.85
N PHE A 198 20.16 2.59 0.69
CA PHE A 198 20.67 3.88 1.16
C PHE A 198 20.89 4.83 -0.01
N GLU A 199 20.23 5.98 0.01
CA GLU A 199 20.58 7.09 -0.87
C GLU A 199 21.89 7.73 -0.43
N LYS A 200 22.85 7.84 -1.34
CA LYS A 200 24.04 8.65 -1.09
C LYS A 200 23.62 10.12 -1.03
N LYS A 201 23.59 10.69 0.17
CA LYS A 201 23.39 12.15 0.30
C LYS A 201 24.51 12.87 -0.46
N PRO A 202 24.21 13.89 -1.28
CA PRO A 202 25.24 14.69 -1.94
C PRO A 202 26.16 15.31 -0.89
N PHE A 203 27.43 15.50 -1.23
CA PHE A 203 28.48 15.96 -0.32
C PHE A 203 28.10 17.27 0.41
N THR A 204 27.40 18.17 -0.27
CA THR A 204 26.86 19.43 0.30
C THR A 204 25.88 19.22 1.44
N ALA A 205 25.03 18.18 1.41
CA ALA A 205 24.11 17.86 2.49
C ALA A 205 24.80 17.21 3.70
N ARG A 206 26.00 16.62 3.50
CA ARG A 206 26.83 16.09 4.59
C ARG A 206 27.50 17.21 5.38
N ILE A 207 27.86 18.32 4.74
CA ILE A 207 28.45 19.48 5.41
C ILE A 207 27.40 20.21 6.26
N GLY A 208 26.15 20.36 5.77
CA GLY A 208 25.05 20.96 6.52
C GLY A 208 24.72 20.22 7.81
N SER A 209 24.62 18.88 7.77
CA SER A 209 24.35 18.07 8.97
C SER A 209 25.50 18.02 9.98
N ALA A 210 26.74 18.21 9.53
CA ALA A 210 27.89 18.33 10.43
C ALA A 210 27.93 19.72 11.12
N ALA A 211 27.46 20.78 10.45
CA ALA A 211 27.37 22.11 11.04
C ALA A 211 26.25 22.23 12.10
N GLU A 212 25.11 21.53 11.93
CA GLU A 212 24.03 21.47 12.94
C GLU A 212 24.51 20.81 14.26
N ILE A 213 25.33 19.76 14.19
CA ILE A 213 25.88 19.06 15.37
C ILE A 213 26.87 19.94 16.16
N ILE A 214 27.51 20.92 15.51
CA ILE A 214 28.47 21.84 16.16
C ILE A 214 27.74 22.99 16.86
N VAL A 215 26.53 23.34 16.48
CA VAL A 215 25.74 24.43 17.08
C VAL A 215 24.95 23.99 18.32
N GLU A 216 24.73 22.68 18.52
CA GLU A 216 24.02 22.12 19.69
C GLU A 216 24.97 21.70 20.86
N LYS A 217 26.23 22.08 20.83
CA LYS A 217 27.18 21.96 21.94
C LYS A 217 27.62 23.35 22.43
#